data_18041a6b77fa7bcf7a6ba150f29e3e02
#
_entry.id   18041a6b77fa7bcf7a6ba150f29e3e02
#
_cell.length_a   1.000
_cell.length_b   1.000
_cell.length_c   1.000
_cell.angle_alpha   90.00
_cell.angle_beta   90.00
_cell.angle_gamma   90.00
#
_symmetry.space_group_name_H-M   'P 1'
#
loop_
_entity.id
_entity.type
_entity.pdbx_description
1 polymer ?
#
loop_
_entity_poly.entity_id
_entity_poly.type
_entity_poly.pdbx_seq_one_letter_code
_entity_poly.pdbx_strand_id
1 'polypeptide(L)'
;CEGNCVIEQSGHGTVTIGSIEKYLTDKAWENGWVKPIKVKIENEQSVGIIGAGPAGLACGEELRKKGYQVTIYDRYDRAGGLLIYGIPNFKLEKHVVERRIKLLKDGGINFINNFEVGKDSTLKELQSKHDAILISTGVYKPREVNLPGNDLGNIFPAMEFLTASNKKGCLLYTSDAADDLY
;
A
#
# COMPACT_ATOMS: atom_id res chain seq x y z
N CYS A 1 20.44 -1.73 -3.26
CA CYS A 1 21.18 -3.01 -3.28
C CYS A 1 22.36 -2.98 -4.26
N GLU A 2 22.24 -2.32 -5.40
CA GLU A 2 23.30 -2.31 -6.43
C GLU A 2 24.61 -1.72 -5.89
N GLY A 3 24.59 -0.55 -5.23
CA GLY A 3 25.79 0.08 -4.66
C GLY A 3 26.46 -0.66 -3.49
N ASN A 4 25.88 -1.76 -3.01
CA ASN A 4 26.44 -2.63 -1.98
C ASN A 4 26.57 -4.08 -2.47
N CYS A 5 26.61 -4.27 -3.78
CA CYS A 5 26.71 -5.60 -4.37
C CYS A 5 28.12 -6.17 -4.17
N VAL A 6 28.21 -7.40 -3.62
CA VAL A 6 29.51 -8.08 -3.40
C VAL A 6 30.23 -8.37 -4.71
N ILE A 7 29.48 -8.61 -5.79
CA ILE A 7 30.05 -8.84 -7.13
C ILE A 7 30.75 -7.58 -7.65
N GLU A 8 30.20 -6.40 -7.40
CA GLU A 8 30.83 -5.12 -7.74
C GLU A 8 32.15 -4.95 -6.99
N GLN A 9 32.18 -5.28 -5.71
CA GLN A 9 33.40 -5.22 -4.89
C GLN A 9 34.52 -6.16 -5.40
N SER A 10 34.14 -7.20 -6.10
CA SER A 10 35.12 -8.15 -6.74
C SER A 10 35.59 -7.69 -8.14
N GLY A 11 35.14 -6.52 -8.62
CA GLY A 11 35.55 -5.95 -9.91
C GLY A 11 34.78 -6.51 -11.12
N HIS A 12 33.72 -7.28 -10.92
CA HIS A 12 32.92 -7.89 -11.99
C HIS A 12 31.65 -7.07 -12.35
N GLY A 13 31.49 -5.86 -11.78
CA GLY A 13 30.33 -5.01 -11.99
C GLY A 13 29.13 -5.42 -11.10
N THR A 14 28.16 -4.52 -11.05
CA THR A 14 26.97 -4.67 -10.20
C THR A 14 25.94 -5.59 -10.83
N VAL A 15 25.30 -6.44 -10.04
CA VAL A 15 24.10 -7.17 -10.46
C VAL A 15 22.92 -6.20 -10.52
N THR A 16 22.34 -6.02 -11.71
CA THR A 16 21.28 -5.04 -12.00
C THR A 16 19.89 -5.66 -12.12
N ILE A 17 19.64 -6.76 -11.41
CA ILE A 17 18.38 -7.51 -11.52
C ILE A 17 17.15 -6.65 -11.22
N GLY A 18 17.21 -5.80 -10.19
CA GLY A 18 16.11 -4.91 -9.83
C GLY A 18 15.80 -3.88 -10.92
N SER A 19 16.83 -3.33 -11.57
CA SER A 19 16.66 -2.39 -12.70
C SER A 19 16.08 -3.10 -13.93
N ILE A 20 16.47 -4.35 -14.17
CA ILE A 20 15.91 -5.17 -15.26
C ILE A 20 14.44 -5.48 -15.00
N GLU A 21 14.08 -5.92 -13.80
CA GLU A 21 12.70 -6.18 -13.42
C GLU A 21 11.82 -4.93 -13.52
N LYS A 22 12.34 -3.78 -13.07
CA LYS A 22 11.64 -2.49 -13.23
C LYS A 22 11.41 -2.17 -14.70
N TYR A 23 12.44 -2.27 -15.53
CA TYR A 23 12.35 -1.99 -16.96
C TYR A 23 11.31 -2.87 -17.66
N LEU A 24 11.34 -4.18 -17.41
CA LEU A 24 10.40 -5.13 -18.00
C LEU A 24 8.97 -4.82 -17.57
N THR A 25 8.78 -4.52 -16.28
CA THR A 25 7.45 -4.17 -15.74
C THR A 25 6.93 -2.87 -16.35
N ASP A 26 7.75 -1.83 -16.39
CA ASP A 26 7.32 -0.55 -16.95
C ASP A 26 7.01 -0.67 -18.45
N LYS A 27 7.81 -1.43 -19.22
CA LYS A 27 7.53 -1.73 -20.63
C LYS A 27 6.23 -2.52 -20.83
N ALA A 28 5.93 -3.46 -19.93
CA ALA A 28 4.67 -4.20 -19.97
C ALA A 28 3.46 -3.29 -19.76
N TRP A 29 3.57 -2.31 -18.85
CA TRP A 29 2.53 -1.30 -18.65
C TRP A 29 2.39 -0.35 -19.83
N GLU A 30 3.49 0.20 -20.35
CA GLU A 30 3.52 1.11 -21.50
C GLU A 30 2.87 0.46 -22.75
N ASN A 31 3.16 -0.81 -22.99
CA ASN A 31 2.59 -1.55 -24.12
C ASN A 31 1.17 -2.08 -23.85
N GLY A 32 0.60 -1.81 -22.66
CA GLY A 32 -0.73 -2.27 -22.29
C GLY A 32 -0.85 -3.80 -22.20
N TRP A 33 0.23 -4.51 -21.92
CA TRP A 33 0.21 -5.97 -21.73
C TRP A 33 -0.34 -6.35 -20.36
N VAL A 34 -0.17 -5.48 -19.36
CA VAL A 34 -0.77 -5.67 -18.04
C VAL A 34 -2.26 -5.38 -18.13
N LYS A 35 -3.09 -6.39 -17.92
CA LYS A 35 -4.56 -6.29 -18.06
C LYS A 35 -5.24 -6.51 -16.71
N PRO A 36 -6.40 -5.90 -16.50
CA PRO A 36 -7.24 -6.20 -15.34
C PRO A 36 -7.60 -7.68 -15.27
N ILE A 37 -7.86 -8.16 -14.07
CA ILE A 37 -8.32 -9.54 -13.83
C ILE A 37 -9.60 -9.78 -14.62
N LYS A 38 -9.63 -10.88 -15.36
CA LYS A 38 -10.83 -11.39 -15.99
C LYS A 38 -11.21 -12.71 -15.34
N VAL A 39 -12.26 -12.67 -14.57
CA VAL A 39 -12.80 -13.86 -13.91
C VAL A 39 -13.57 -14.70 -14.92
N LYS A 40 -13.31 -16.00 -14.95
CA LYS A 40 -14.03 -16.94 -15.83
C LYS A 40 -15.36 -17.37 -15.24
N ILE A 41 -15.38 -17.60 -13.93
CA ILE A 41 -16.55 -18.07 -13.19
C ILE A 41 -16.62 -17.25 -11.91
N GLU A 42 -17.72 -16.53 -11.72
CA GLU A 42 -17.97 -15.77 -10.49
C GLU A 42 -18.47 -16.74 -9.40
N ASN A 43 -17.88 -16.64 -8.23
CA ASN A 43 -18.35 -17.31 -7.02
C ASN A 43 -19.34 -16.41 -6.28
N GLU A 44 -20.30 -17.01 -5.59
CA GLU A 44 -21.25 -16.29 -4.76
C GLU A 44 -20.60 -15.79 -3.44
N GLN A 45 -19.54 -16.49 -3.00
CA GLN A 45 -18.86 -16.15 -1.75
C GLN A 45 -18.10 -14.85 -1.85
N SER A 46 -18.16 -14.11 -0.75
CA SER A 46 -17.51 -12.81 -0.58
C SER A 46 -16.43 -12.84 0.52
N VAL A 47 -15.36 -12.07 0.30
CA VAL A 47 -14.30 -11.91 1.28
C VAL A 47 -14.11 -10.43 1.58
N GLY A 48 -14.21 -10.06 2.86
CA GLY A 48 -13.84 -8.75 3.36
C GLY A 48 -12.37 -8.73 3.78
N ILE A 49 -11.60 -7.74 3.33
CA ILE A 49 -10.20 -7.55 3.70
C ILE A 49 -10.07 -6.23 4.45
N ILE A 50 -9.53 -6.27 5.65
CA ILE A 50 -9.29 -5.09 6.48
C ILE A 50 -7.84 -4.68 6.35
N GLY A 51 -7.60 -3.57 5.64
CA GLY A 51 -6.29 -3.02 5.31
C GLY A 51 -5.92 -3.19 3.84
N ALA A 52 -5.76 -2.06 3.14
CA ALA A 52 -5.37 -1.98 1.73
C ALA A 52 -3.85 -1.83 1.54
N GLY A 53 -3.04 -2.34 2.46
CA GLY A 53 -1.59 -2.43 2.31
C GLY A 53 -1.18 -3.58 1.37
N PRO A 54 0.14 -3.80 1.17
CA PRO A 54 0.65 -4.83 0.25
C PRO A 54 0.04 -6.21 0.46
N ALA A 55 -0.13 -6.64 1.72
CA ALA A 55 -0.70 -7.94 2.06
C ALA A 55 -2.17 -8.07 1.63
N GLY A 56 -2.99 -7.05 1.95
CA GLY A 56 -4.40 -7.02 1.57
C GLY A 56 -4.60 -6.95 0.06
N LEU A 57 -3.78 -6.16 -0.64
CA LEU A 57 -3.81 -6.04 -2.09
C LEU A 57 -3.45 -7.36 -2.78
N ALA A 58 -2.38 -8.04 -2.33
CA ALA A 58 -1.96 -9.32 -2.89
C ALA A 58 -3.00 -10.41 -2.66
N CYS A 59 -3.53 -10.52 -1.45
CA CYS A 59 -4.59 -11.48 -1.15
C CYS A 59 -5.86 -11.20 -1.96
N GLY A 60 -6.27 -9.92 -2.02
CA GLY A 60 -7.45 -9.51 -2.79
C GLY A 60 -7.33 -9.88 -4.27
N GLU A 61 -6.16 -9.68 -4.86
CA GLU A 61 -5.89 -10.07 -6.24
C GLU A 61 -6.01 -11.57 -6.46
N GLU A 62 -5.40 -12.37 -5.61
CA GLU A 62 -5.41 -13.83 -5.75
C GLU A 62 -6.82 -14.42 -5.52
N LEU A 63 -7.58 -13.88 -4.57
CA LEU A 63 -8.97 -14.24 -4.36
C LEU A 63 -9.84 -13.86 -5.56
N ARG A 64 -9.65 -12.65 -6.08
CA ARG A 64 -10.39 -12.19 -7.26
C ARG A 64 -10.11 -13.02 -8.51
N LYS A 65 -8.86 -13.41 -8.75
CA LYS A 65 -8.49 -14.34 -9.83
C LYS A 65 -9.22 -15.68 -9.74
N LYS A 66 -9.54 -16.13 -8.52
CA LYS A 66 -10.31 -17.34 -8.27
C LYS A 66 -11.82 -17.15 -8.35
N GLY A 67 -12.30 -15.93 -8.61
CA GLY A 67 -13.70 -15.61 -8.79
C GLY A 67 -14.44 -15.13 -7.55
N TYR A 68 -13.81 -15.04 -6.40
CA TYR A 68 -14.45 -14.53 -5.19
C TYR A 68 -14.78 -13.04 -5.30
N GLN A 69 -15.87 -12.63 -4.68
CA GLN A 69 -16.22 -11.23 -4.49
C GLN A 69 -15.32 -10.65 -3.41
N VAL A 70 -14.56 -9.60 -3.72
CA VAL A 70 -13.58 -9.03 -2.79
C VAL A 70 -13.91 -7.58 -2.49
N THR A 71 -14.02 -7.24 -1.20
CA THR A 71 -14.11 -5.86 -0.72
C THR A 71 -12.97 -5.58 0.24
N ILE A 72 -12.20 -4.53 -0.03
CA ILE A 72 -11.08 -4.08 0.81
C ILE A 72 -11.46 -2.79 1.52
N TYR A 73 -11.38 -2.81 2.84
CA TYR A 73 -11.67 -1.69 3.74
C TYR A 73 -10.38 -1.06 4.22
N ASP A 74 -10.24 0.25 4.13
CA ASP A 74 -9.08 0.96 4.67
C ASP A 74 -9.47 2.25 5.36
N ARG A 75 -8.83 2.54 6.49
CA ARG A 75 -9.07 3.75 7.27
C ARG A 75 -8.56 5.02 6.61
N TYR A 76 -7.63 4.89 5.67
CA TYR A 76 -7.06 6.01 4.94
C TYR A 76 -7.87 6.37 3.69
N ASP A 77 -7.64 7.56 3.18
CA ASP A 77 -8.29 8.09 1.97
C ASP A 77 -7.85 7.36 0.69
N ARG A 78 -6.74 6.61 0.73
CA ARG A 78 -6.16 5.89 -0.40
C ARG A 78 -5.67 4.52 -0.03
N ALA A 79 -5.89 3.57 -0.92
CA ALA A 79 -5.31 2.23 -0.84
C ALA A 79 -3.81 2.26 -1.16
N GLY A 80 -3.05 1.34 -0.57
CA GLY A 80 -1.62 1.19 -0.77
C GLY A 80 -0.84 1.06 0.55
N GLY A 81 -1.44 1.46 1.68
CA GLY A 81 -0.80 1.39 2.99
C GLY A 81 0.58 2.07 2.99
N LEU A 82 1.62 1.39 3.43
CA LEU A 82 2.98 1.95 3.48
C LEU A 82 3.57 2.28 2.10
N LEU A 83 3.07 1.70 1.01
CA LEU A 83 3.50 2.07 -0.35
C LEU A 83 3.14 3.54 -0.66
N ILE A 84 2.01 4.01 -0.12
CA ILE A 84 1.55 5.40 -0.27
C ILE A 84 2.09 6.27 0.85
N TYR A 85 1.92 5.86 2.13
CA TYR A 85 2.15 6.72 3.28
C TYR A 85 3.52 6.57 3.93
N GLY A 86 4.22 5.45 3.70
CA GLY A 86 5.50 5.17 4.35
C GLY A 86 6.72 5.37 3.46
N ILE A 87 6.66 4.96 2.20
CA ILE A 87 7.79 5.04 1.27
C ILE A 87 7.87 6.44 0.65
N PRO A 88 9.00 7.17 0.73
CA PRO A 88 9.15 8.46 0.08
C PRO A 88 9.05 8.37 -1.45
N ASN A 89 8.57 9.45 -2.09
CA ASN A 89 8.32 9.47 -3.54
C ASN A 89 9.57 9.22 -4.38
N PHE A 90 10.74 9.69 -3.92
CA PHE A 90 12.01 9.46 -4.63
C PHE A 90 12.46 7.98 -4.66
N LYS A 91 11.83 7.12 -3.83
CA LYS A 91 12.06 5.67 -3.83
C LYS A 91 10.97 4.90 -4.56
N LEU A 92 9.73 5.34 -4.43
CA LEU A 92 8.57 4.74 -5.10
C LEU A 92 7.58 5.84 -5.46
N GLU A 93 7.54 6.20 -6.73
CA GLU A 93 6.61 7.17 -7.27
C GLU A 93 5.16 6.72 -7.09
N LYS A 94 4.31 7.62 -6.58
CA LYS A 94 2.94 7.24 -6.19
C LYS A 94 2.08 6.78 -7.36
N HIS A 95 2.31 7.32 -8.56
CA HIS A 95 1.60 6.86 -9.77
C HIS A 95 1.77 5.35 -10.04
N VAL A 96 2.92 4.76 -9.65
CA VAL A 96 3.17 3.31 -9.78
C VAL A 96 2.21 2.52 -8.89
N VAL A 97 1.96 3.01 -7.68
CA VAL A 97 0.99 2.39 -6.76
C VAL A 97 -0.43 2.63 -7.25
N GLU A 98 -0.75 3.85 -7.67
CA GLU A 98 -2.08 4.23 -8.16
C GLU A 98 -2.48 3.43 -9.42
N ARG A 99 -1.57 3.26 -10.40
CA ARG A 99 -1.84 2.40 -11.57
C ARG A 99 -2.16 0.96 -11.17
N ARG A 100 -1.51 0.44 -10.12
CA ARG A 100 -1.77 -0.89 -9.58
C ARG A 100 -3.14 -0.99 -8.93
N ILE A 101 -3.49 0.01 -8.09
CA ILE A 101 -4.82 0.07 -7.46
C ILE A 101 -5.93 0.16 -8.51
N LYS A 102 -5.73 1.02 -9.52
CA LYS A 102 -6.66 1.13 -10.65
C LYS A 102 -6.86 -0.22 -11.35
N LEU A 103 -5.79 -0.95 -11.64
CA LEU A 103 -5.86 -2.27 -12.26
C LEU A 103 -6.71 -3.25 -11.45
N LEU A 104 -6.56 -3.25 -10.12
CA LEU A 104 -7.32 -4.10 -9.22
C LEU A 104 -8.80 -3.71 -9.16
N LYS A 105 -9.10 -2.41 -9.15
CA LYS A 105 -10.48 -1.88 -9.27
C LYS A 105 -11.13 -2.29 -10.58
N ASP A 106 -10.41 -2.10 -11.69
CA ASP A 106 -10.87 -2.49 -13.03
C ASP A 106 -11.07 -4.02 -13.14
N GLY A 107 -10.37 -4.80 -12.31
CA GLY A 107 -10.55 -6.25 -12.14
C GLY A 107 -11.71 -6.67 -11.25
N GLY A 108 -12.48 -5.72 -10.71
CA GLY A 108 -13.67 -5.98 -9.92
C GLY A 108 -13.45 -6.12 -8.42
N ILE A 109 -12.32 -5.62 -7.88
CA ILE A 109 -12.13 -5.48 -6.44
C ILE A 109 -12.76 -4.18 -5.97
N ASN A 110 -13.63 -4.25 -4.97
CA ASN A 110 -14.26 -3.08 -4.36
C ASN A 110 -13.36 -2.52 -3.26
N PHE A 111 -13.14 -1.19 -3.25
CA PHE A 111 -12.36 -0.49 -2.23
C PHE A 111 -13.24 0.51 -1.48
N ILE A 112 -13.26 0.40 -0.16
CA ILE A 112 -13.96 1.31 0.75
C ILE A 112 -12.88 1.99 1.61
N ASN A 113 -12.52 3.19 1.20
CA ASN A 113 -11.55 4.04 1.90
C ASN A 113 -12.26 4.93 2.93
N ASN A 114 -11.47 5.57 3.83
CA ASN A 114 -11.97 6.35 4.96
C ASN A 114 -12.95 5.55 5.83
N PHE A 115 -12.66 4.27 6.01
CA PHE A 115 -13.49 3.34 6.78
C PHE A 115 -12.64 2.64 7.85
N GLU A 116 -12.87 3.00 9.09
CA GLU A 116 -12.12 2.49 10.24
C GLU A 116 -12.94 1.44 10.97
N VAL A 117 -12.50 0.19 10.91
CA VAL A 117 -13.13 -0.92 11.65
C VAL A 117 -12.91 -0.72 13.14
N GLY A 118 -13.99 -0.81 13.90
CA GLY A 118 -14.05 -0.47 15.32
C GLY A 118 -14.63 0.93 15.59
N LYS A 119 -14.75 1.77 14.56
CA LYS A 119 -15.36 3.08 14.62
C LYS A 119 -16.58 3.18 13.70
N ASP A 120 -16.40 2.95 12.41
CA ASP A 120 -17.48 3.06 11.42
C ASP A 120 -18.32 1.79 11.30
N SER A 121 -17.73 0.65 11.65
CA SER A 121 -18.41 -0.65 11.76
C SER A 121 -17.64 -1.57 12.69
N THR A 122 -18.32 -2.49 13.34
CA THR A 122 -17.70 -3.53 14.15
C THR A 122 -17.18 -4.68 13.28
N LEU A 123 -16.21 -5.43 13.80
CA LEU A 123 -15.75 -6.67 13.14
C LEU A 123 -16.91 -7.67 12.95
N LYS A 124 -17.82 -7.75 13.93
CA LYS A 124 -18.98 -8.64 13.90
C LYS A 124 -19.95 -8.28 12.75
N GLU A 125 -20.18 -7.01 12.50
CA GLU A 125 -20.99 -6.55 11.37
C GLU A 125 -20.34 -6.90 10.03
N LEU A 126 -19.02 -6.76 9.90
CA LEU A 126 -18.31 -7.19 8.69
C LEU A 126 -18.37 -8.71 8.50
N GLN A 127 -18.26 -9.48 9.59
CA GLN A 127 -18.44 -10.93 9.55
C GLN A 127 -19.85 -11.37 9.11
N SER A 128 -20.87 -10.54 9.35
CA SER A 128 -22.22 -10.83 8.85
C SER A 128 -22.41 -10.47 7.37
N LYS A 129 -21.53 -9.65 6.80
CA LYS A 129 -21.57 -9.19 5.40
C LYS A 129 -20.74 -10.05 4.45
N HIS A 130 -19.78 -10.81 4.98
CA HIS A 130 -18.84 -11.57 4.20
C HIS A 130 -18.71 -12.99 4.72
N ASP A 131 -18.48 -13.94 3.83
CA ASP A 131 -18.26 -15.35 4.20
C ASP A 131 -16.92 -15.54 4.92
N ALA A 132 -15.94 -14.69 4.65
CA ALA A 132 -14.66 -14.70 5.34
C ALA A 132 -14.10 -13.28 5.50
N ILE A 133 -13.28 -13.08 6.55
CA ILE A 133 -12.58 -11.82 6.81
C ILE A 133 -11.08 -12.09 6.93
N LEU A 134 -10.28 -11.32 6.19
CA LEU A 134 -8.84 -11.22 6.37
C LEU A 134 -8.49 -9.92 7.09
N ILE A 135 -7.68 -10.02 8.15
CA ILE A 135 -7.12 -8.85 8.85
C ILE A 135 -5.67 -8.65 8.38
N SER A 136 -5.40 -7.54 7.70
CA SER A 136 -4.09 -7.18 7.13
C SER A 136 -3.71 -5.72 7.40
N THR A 137 -3.98 -5.27 8.63
CA THR A 137 -3.86 -3.86 9.06
C THR A 137 -2.43 -3.36 9.20
N GLY A 138 -1.44 -4.23 9.17
CA GLY A 138 -0.05 -3.87 9.43
C GLY A 138 0.22 -3.59 10.91
N VAL A 139 1.36 -2.96 11.20
CA VAL A 139 1.79 -2.62 12.57
C VAL A 139 2.02 -1.11 12.65
N TYR A 140 1.18 -0.43 13.41
CA TYR A 140 1.22 1.03 13.55
C TYR A 140 1.61 1.51 14.97
N LYS A 141 1.54 0.62 15.98
CA LYS A 141 1.99 1.00 17.31
C LYS A 141 3.52 1.07 17.34
N PRO A 142 4.12 2.27 17.55
CA PRO A 142 5.57 2.41 17.60
C PRO A 142 6.12 1.69 18.83
N ARG A 143 7.37 1.25 18.75
CA ARG A 143 8.12 0.86 19.92
C ARG A 143 8.66 2.13 20.58
N GLU A 144 8.43 2.27 21.87
CA GLU A 144 9.01 3.36 22.65
C GLU A 144 10.50 3.13 22.83
N VAL A 145 11.27 4.17 22.62
CA VAL A 145 12.70 4.20 22.88
C VAL A 145 12.92 5.04 24.13
N ASN A 146 13.19 4.39 25.27
CA ASN A 146 13.45 5.08 26.52
C ASN A 146 14.87 5.63 26.56
N LEU A 147 15.05 6.81 25.99
CA LEU A 147 16.29 7.58 26.01
C LEU A 147 16.04 8.95 26.66
N PRO A 148 17.03 9.53 27.32
CA PRO A 148 16.94 10.91 27.80
C PRO A 148 16.60 11.85 26.65
N GLY A 149 15.56 12.66 26.82
CA GLY A 149 15.14 13.65 25.83
C GLY A 149 14.12 13.15 24.80
N ASN A 150 13.60 11.92 24.92
CA ASN A 150 12.53 11.43 24.01
C ASN A 150 11.19 12.19 24.18
N ASP A 151 11.07 12.96 25.27
CA ASP A 151 9.93 13.83 25.60
C ASP A 151 10.10 15.28 25.13
N LEU A 152 11.22 15.59 24.50
CA LEU A 152 11.45 16.93 23.95
C LEU A 152 10.52 17.22 22.78
N GLY A 153 10.17 18.50 22.60
CA GLY A 153 9.42 18.95 21.44
C GLY A 153 10.15 18.62 20.11
N ASN A 154 9.39 18.47 19.03
CA ASN A 154 9.91 18.15 17.69
C ASN A 154 10.50 16.73 17.52
N ILE A 155 10.23 15.82 18.45
CA ILE A 155 10.50 14.39 18.29
C ILE A 155 9.20 13.70 17.88
N PHE A 156 9.15 13.17 16.68
CA PHE A 156 7.96 12.53 16.12
C PHE A 156 8.18 11.04 15.87
N PRO A 157 7.16 10.19 16.06
CA PRO A 157 7.20 8.82 15.56
C PRO A 157 7.42 8.79 14.04
N ALA A 158 8.29 7.89 13.58
CA ALA A 158 8.68 7.82 12.16
C ALA A 158 7.48 7.71 11.22
N MET A 159 6.45 6.94 11.57
CA MET A 159 5.26 6.79 10.74
C MET A 159 4.40 8.04 10.64
N GLU A 160 4.35 8.82 11.70
CA GLU A 160 3.66 10.12 11.72
C GLU A 160 4.35 11.09 10.77
N PHE A 161 5.67 11.25 10.93
CA PHE A 161 6.49 12.09 10.05
C PHE A 161 6.40 11.66 8.58
N LEU A 162 6.58 10.36 8.28
CA LEU A 162 6.53 9.85 6.91
C LEU A 162 5.14 10.04 6.27
N THR A 163 4.08 9.81 7.05
CA THR A 163 2.71 10.00 6.56
C THR A 163 2.45 11.47 6.23
N ALA A 164 2.83 12.38 7.11
CA ALA A 164 2.69 13.81 6.89
C ALA A 164 3.51 14.28 5.68
N SER A 165 4.78 13.87 5.60
CA SER A 165 5.67 14.18 4.48
C SER A 165 5.14 13.68 3.13
N ASN A 166 4.65 12.43 3.07
CA ASN A 166 4.07 11.88 1.85
C ASN A 166 2.76 12.58 1.46
N LYS A 167 1.92 12.92 2.43
CA LYS A 167 0.70 13.68 2.17
C LYS A 167 1.02 15.06 1.59
N LYS A 168 1.97 15.79 2.18
CA LYS A 168 2.37 17.12 1.72
C LYS A 168 3.07 17.10 0.37
N GLY A 169 4.11 16.28 0.23
CA GLY A 169 5.00 16.32 -0.94
C GLY A 169 4.48 15.61 -2.19
N CYS A 170 3.55 14.66 -2.06
CA CYS A 170 3.22 13.74 -3.14
C CYS A 170 1.73 13.56 -3.41
N LEU A 171 0.87 13.90 -2.45
CA LEU A 171 -0.51 13.48 -2.48
C LEU A 171 -1.53 14.60 -2.53
N LEU A 172 -1.20 15.80 -2.98
CA LEU A 172 -2.19 16.88 -3.22
C LEU A 172 -2.16 18.11 -2.31
N TYR A 173 -1.20 18.28 -1.46
CA TYR A 173 -1.19 19.54 -0.76
C TYR A 173 -0.28 20.53 -1.46
N THR A 174 -0.89 21.25 -2.37
CA THR A 174 -0.43 22.57 -2.72
C THR A 174 -0.52 23.44 -1.46
N SER A 175 0.60 23.95 -1.03
CA SER A 175 0.87 25.15 -0.22
C SER A 175 0.54 25.19 1.27
N ASP A 176 -0.59 24.79 1.81
CA ASP A 176 -0.99 25.34 3.11
C ASP A 176 -0.86 24.44 4.36
N ALA A 177 -0.70 23.13 4.21
CA ALA A 177 -0.61 22.23 5.37
C ALA A 177 0.81 22.08 5.94
N ALA A 178 1.78 22.83 5.41
CA ALA A 178 3.17 22.75 5.86
C ALA A 178 3.49 23.71 6.98
N ASP A 179 2.77 24.78 7.07
CA ASP A 179 3.01 25.82 8.06
C ASP A 179 2.46 25.42 9.44
N ASP A 180 1.58 24.43 9.48
CA ASP A 180 0.96 23.93 10.73
C ASP A 180 1.81 22.86 11.45
N LEU A 181 2.94 22.42 10.88
CA LEU A 181 3.82 21.41 11.49
C LEU A 181 5.17 21.96 11.97
N TYR A 182 5.39 23.28 11.90
CA TYR A 182 6.61 23.93 12.41
C TYR A 182 6.27 25.09 13.33
#